data_377eeaee8ec477d410e99f05be2ff2c5
#
_entry.id   377eeaee8ec477d410e99f05be2ff2c5
#
_cell.length_a   1.000
_cell.length_b   1.000
_cell.length_c   1.000
_cell.angle_alpha   90.00
_cell.angle_beta   90.00
_cell.angle_gamma   90.00
#
_symmetry.space_group_name_H-M   'P 1'
#
loop_
_entity.id
_entity.type
_entity.pdbx_description
1 polymer ?
#
loop_
_entity_poly.entity_id
_entity_poly.type
_entity_poly.pdbx_seq_one_letter_code
_entity_poly.pdbx_strand_id
1 'polypeptide(L)'
;GMPVALDTEGNIEPYIPGGDGSQVYLGIAVTDNINPAYQAQRNFPVEVTVAVEAFMVVNWVAKEAMECGYVKPTDTLLIDRFITAETSADETKFISIVPADEANDIIQVLVR
;
A
#
# COMPACT_ATOMS: atom_id res chain seq x y z
N GLY A 1 0.57 -2.82 -5.76
CA GLY A 1 0.85 -3.16 -4.37
C GLY A 1 0.65 -2.02 -3.37
N MET A 2 0.10 -0.89 -3.81
CA MET A 2 -0.12 0.27 -2.94
C MET A 2 -1.40 0.09 -2.12
N PRO A 3 -1.34 0.20 -0.78
CA PRO A 3 -2.55 0.28 0.04
C PRO A 3 -3.32 1.57 -0.29
N VAL A 4 -4.63 1.45 -0.44
CA VAL A 4 -5.49 2.58 -0.77
C VAL A 4 -6.65 2.68 0.20
N ALA A 5 -7.21 3.88 0.31
CA ALA A 5 -8.30 4.20 1.20
C ALA A 5 -9.33 5.09 0.51
N LEU A 6 -10.52 5.15 1.09
CA LEU A 6 -11.53 6.12 0.72
C LEU A 6 -11.39 7.37 1.58
N ASP A 7 -11.45 8.53 0.95
CA ASP A 7 -11.56 9.79 1.67
C ASP A 7 -13.03 10.09 2.02
N THR A 8 -13.28 11.23 2.65
CA THR A 8 -14.63 11.58 3.07
C THR A 8 -15.58 11.89 1.92
N GLU A 9 -15.05 12.12 0.72
CA GLU A 9 -15.84 12.41 -0.49
C GLU A 9 -16.03 11.18 -1.38
N GLY A 10 -15.47 10.03 -0.98
CA GLY A 10 -15.58 8.79 -1.74
C GLY A 10 -14.51 8.61 -2.81
N ASN A 11 -13.47 9.42 -2.80
CA ASN A 11 -12.34 9.26 -3.70
C ASN A 11 -11.35 8.25 -3.14
N ILE A 12 -10.68 7.53 -4.05
CA ILE A 12 -9.62 6.60 -3.68
C ILE A 12 -8.29 7.35 -3.64
N GLU A 13 -7.57 7.19 -2.55
CA GLU A 13 -6.27 7.82 -2.33
C GLU A 13 -5.31 6.85 -1.64
N PRO A 14 -4.00 7.11 -1.67
CA PRO A 14 -3.05 6.29 -0.91
C PRO A 14 -3.43 6.27 0.57
N TYR A 15 -3.36 5.09 1.18
CA TYR A 15 -3.64 4.94 2.60
C TYR A 15 -2.49 5.52 3.43
N ILE A 16 -2.82 6.40 4.38
CA ILE A 16 -1.85 7.00 5.31
C ILE A 16 -2.14 6.43 6.70
N PRO A 17 -1.29 5.53 7.22
CA PRO A 17 -1.50 4.96 8.54
C PRO A 17 -1.30 6.03 9.63
N GLY A 18 -2.10 5.95 10.67
CA GLY A 18 -2.01 6.87 11.80
C GLY A 18 -2.50 8.29 11.52
N GLY A 19 -3.29 8.48 10.47
CA GLY A 19 -3.93 9.76 10.16
C GLY A 19 -5.05 10.12 11.12
N ASP A 20 -5.80 11.15 10.78
CA ASP A 20 -6.87 11.71 11.64
C ASP A 20 -8.16 10.87 11.67
N GLY A 21 -8.16 9.69 11.06
CA GLY A 21 -9.33 8.83 10.98
C GLY A 21 -10.31 9.19 9.88
N SER A 22 -9.99 10.16 9.03
CA SER A 22 -10.84 10.54 7.88
C SER A 22 -10.76 9.53 6.75
N GLN A 23 -9.74 8.68 6.73
CA GLN A 23 -9.59 7.64 5.72
C GLN A 23 -10.17 6.31 6.19
N VAL A 24 -10.82 5.61 5.27
CA VAL A 24 -11.25 4.23 5.48
C VAL A 24 -10.37 3.33 4.61
N TYR A 25 -9.60 2.45 5.24
CA TYR A 25 -8.78 1.50 4.50
C TYR A 25 -9.67 0.64 3.60
N LEU A 26 -9.31 0.56 2.32
CA LEU A 26 -10.12 -0.17 1.34
C LEU A 26 -9.46 -1.45 0.88
N GLY A 27 -8.20 -1.42 0.51
CA GLY A 27 -7.52 -2.59 -0.04
C GLY A 27 -6.23 -2.22 -0.75
N ILE A 28 -5.82 -3.07 -1.66
CA ILE A 28 -4.57 -2.92 -2.42
C ILE A 28 -4.89 -2.62 -3.87
N ALA A 29 -4.29 -1.57 -4.40
CA ALA A 29 -4.40 -1.27 -5.83
C ALA A 29 -3.67 -2.34 -6.63
N VAL A 30 -4.37 -3.00 -7.55
CA VAL A 30 -3.81 -4.07 -8.39
C VAL A 30 -3.51 -3.60 -9.81
N THR A 31 -3.96 -2.42 -10.19
CA THR A 31 -3.64 -1.80 -11.48
C THR A 31 -3.12 -0.39 -11.26
N ASP A 32 -2.28 0.06 -12.16
CA ASP A 32 -1.87 1.46 -12.18
C ASP A 32 -3.02 2.35 -12.64
N ASN A 33 -2.87 3.65 -12.41
CA ASN A 33 -3.78 4.64 -12.96
C ASN A 33 -3.82 4.51 -14.49
N ILE A 34 -4.97 4.86 -15.03
CA ILE A 34 -5.12 4.91 -16.47
C ILE A 34 -4.12 5.90 -17.07
N ASN A 35 -3.62 5.57 -18.26
CA ASN A 35 -2.71 6.39 -19.02
C ASN A 35 -3.20 7.86 -19.03
N PRO A 36 -2.40 8.82 -18.56
CA PRO A 36 -2.79 10.23 -18.54
C PRO A 36 -3.21 10.78 -19.91
N ALA A 37 -2.59 10.33 -20.99
CA ALA A 37 -2.97 10.75 -22.34
C ALA A 37 -4.39 10.29 -22.70
N TYR A 38 -4.74 9.08 -22.32
CA TYR A 38 -6.09 8.55 -22.52
C TYR A 38 -7.12 9.35 -21.71
N GLN A 39 -6.81 9.61 -20.46
CA GLN A 39 -7.68 10.39 -19.58
C GLN A 39 -7.89 11.82 -20.13
N ALA A 40 -6.82 12.46 -20.59
CA ALA A 40 -6.89 13.79 -21.16
C ALA A 40 -7.77 13.85 -22.42
N GLN A 41 -7.69 12.83 -23.26
CA GLN A 41 -8.50 12.75 -24.48
C GLN A 41 -9.97 12.50 -24.19
N ARG A 42 -10.26 11.71 -23.17
CA ARG A 42 -11.61 11.24 -22.87
C ARG A 42 -12.29 12.06 -21.78
N ASN A 43 -11.54 12.79 -21.00
CA ASN A 43 -12.04 13.55 -19.85
C ASN A 43 -12.80 12.66 -18.86
N PHE A 44 -12.34 11.41 -18.70
CA PHE A 44 -12.90 10.46 -17.74
C PHE A 44 -12.11 10.47 -16.44
N PRO A 45 -12.75 10.17 -15.31
CA PRO A 45 -12.02 9.92 -14.06
C PRO A 45 -11.03 8.77 -14.22
N VAL A 46 -9.94 8.84 -13.48
CA VAL A 46 -8.99 7.74 -13.42
C VAL A 46 -9.61 6.58 -12.63
N GLU A 47 -9.54 5.38 -13.17
CA GLU A 47 -10.03 4.19 -12.52
C GLU A 47 -8.88 3.34 -12.03
N VAL A 48 -9.07 2.74 -10.86
CA VAL A 48 -8.10 1.83 -10.24
C VAL A 48 -8.83 0.60 -9.77
N THR A 49 -8.29 -0.56 -10.10
CA THR A 49 -8.81 -1.82 -9.57
C THR A 49 -8.20 -2.08 -8.21
N VAL A 50 -9.04 -2.36 -7.22
CA VAL A 50 -8.64 -2.59 -5.84
C VAL A 50 -9.02 -4.00 -5.40
N ALA A 51 -8.05 -4.76 -4.86
CA ALA A 51 -8.32 -6.04 -4.23
C ALA A 51 -8.80 -5.79 -2.80
N VAL A 52 -10.01 -6.25 -2.48
CA VAL A 52 -10.66 -6.07 -1.18
C VAL A 52 -10.83 -7.43 -0.52
N GLU A 53 -10.44 -7.53 0.76
CA GLU A 53 -10.56 -8.77 1.54
C GLU A 53 -9.98 -10.02 0.85
N ALA A 54 -8.98 -9.83 0.02
CA ALA A 54 -8.31 -10.91 -0.68
C ALA A 54 -6.98 -11.22 -0.03
N PHE A 55 -6.64 -12.51 0.05
CA PHE A 55 -5.28 -12.89 0.40
C PHE A 55 -4.40 -12.67 -0.82
N MET A 56 -3.37 -11.89 -0.67
CA MET A 56 -2.40 -11.65 -1.74
C MET A 56 -1.03 -11.36 -1.15
N VAL A 57 0.00 -11.59 -1.96
CA VAL A 57 1.37 -11.27 -1.59
C VAL A 57 1.82 -10.10 -2.47
N VAL A 58 2.35 -9.07 -1.83
CA VAL A 58 2.88 -7.89 -2.51
C VAL A 58 4.34 -7.69 -2.12
N ASN A 59 5.09 -7.02 -2.98
CA ASN A 59 6.49 -6.69 -2.70
C ASN A 59 6.56 -5.25 -2.20
N TRP A 60 7.12 -5.09 -1.01
CA TRP A 60 7.40 -3.78 -0.42
C TRP A 60 8.89 -3.71 -0.10
N VAL A 61 9.39 -2.55 0.29
CA VAL A 61 10.76 -2.40 0.79
C VAL A 61 10.73 -2.14 2.28
N ALA A 62 11.71 -2.68 2.98
CA ALA A 62 11.83 -2.47 4.42
C ALA A 62 12.44 -1.09 4.71
N LYS A 63 11.88 -0.39 5.67
CA LYS A 63 12.44 0.88 6.16
C LYS A 63 13.78 0.65 6.85
N GLU A 64 13.91 -0.47 7.54
CA GLU A 64 15.10 -0.87 8.29
C GLU A 64 15.14 -2.39 8.39
N ALA A 65 16.20 -2.93 8.95
CA ALA A 65 16.26 -4.36 9.24
C ALA A 65 15.07 -4.75 10.12
N MET A 66 14.38 -5.85 9.78
CA MET A 66 13.21 -6.31 10.51
C MET A 66 13.06 -7.82 10.43
N GLU A 67 12.41 -8.38 11.43
CA GLU A 67 12.02 -9.78 11.45
C GLU A 67 10.64 -9.96 10.80
N CYS A 68 10.25 -11.21 10.53
CA CYS A 68 8.90 -11.52 10.09
C CYS A 68 7.89 -11.11 11.16
N GLY A 69 6.75 -10.63 10.75
CA GLY A 69 5.68 -10.23 11.65
C GLY A 69 4.81 -9.12 11.07
N TYR A 70 4.02 -8.50 11.92
CA TYR A 70 3.13 -7.42 11.51
C TYR A 70 3.93 -6.21 11.06
N VAL A 71 3.52 -5.66 9.92
CA VAL A 71 4.10 -4.45 9.35
C VAL A 71 2.99 -3.46 9.01
N LYS A 72 3.38 -2.22 8.81
CA LYS A 72 2.48 -1.18 8.32
C LYS A 72 3.21 -0.36 7.27
N PRO A 73 2.49 0.19 6.29
CA PRO A 73 3.12 1.11 5.35
C PRO A 73 3.48 2.40 6.08
N THR A 74 4.62 2.97 5.73
CA THR A 74 4.99 4.30 6.24
C THR A 74 4.27 5.36 5.43
N ASP A 75 4.25 6.58 5.94
CA ASP A 75 3.73 7.74 5.21
C ASP A 75 4.67 8.21 4.10
N THR A 76 5.81 7.57 3.97
CA THR A 76 6.78 7.88 2.92
C THR A 76 6.32 7.29 1.60
N LEU A 77 6.35 8.11 0.58
CA LEU A 77 5.97 7.69 -0.76
C LEU A 77 6.95 6.66 -1.34
N LEU A 78 6.55 6.05 -2.42
CA LEU A 78 7.25 4.98 -3.11
C LEU A 78 8.76 5.24 -3.29
N ILE A 79 9.57 4.29 -2.86
CA ILE A 79 10.98 4.22 -3.23
C ILE A 79 11.07 3.19 -4.35
N ASP A 80 11.54 3.62 -5.51
CA ASP A 80 11.65 2.75 -6.70
C ASP A 80 10.37 1.96 -7.00
N ARG A 81 9.21 2.61 -6.85
CA ARG A 81 7.87 2.04 -7.06
C ARG A 81 7.40 1.05 -5.99
N PHE A 82 8.13 0.92 -4.90
CA PHE A 82 7.70 0.08 -3.79
C PHE A 82 7.25 0.92 -2.60
N ILE A 83 6.25 0.43 -1.91
CA ILE A 83 5.84 0.98 -0.63
C ILE A 83 6.91 0.63 0.39
N THR A 84 7.21 1.58 1.27
CA THR A 84 8.11 1.35 2.40
C THR A 84 7.31 0.85 3.58
N ALA A 85 7.79 -0.22 4.21
CA ALA A 85 7.14 -0.84 5.36
C ALA A 85 7.99 -0.69 6.62
N GLU A 86 7.33 -0.56 7.75
CA GLU A 86 7.97 -0.62 9.06
C GLU A 86 7.27 -1.63 9.96
N THR A 87 7.98 -2.11 10.98
CA THR A 87 7.42 -3.03 11.96
C THR A 87 6.27 -2.38 12.72
N SER A 88 5.21 -3.13 12.91
CA SER A 88 4.06 -2.71 13.73
C SER A 88 4.01 -3.53 15.01
N ALA A 89 3.87 -2.84 16.15
CA ALA A 89 3.65 -3.51 17.44
C ALA A 89 2.23 -4.07 17.54
N ASP A 90 1.31 -3.53 16.78
CA ASP A 90 -0.09 -3.93 16.78
C ASP A 90 -0.41 -4.85 15.61
N GLU A 91 -1.45 -5.65 15.76
CA GLU A 91 -1.96 -6.46 14.66
C GLU A 91 -2.43 -5.56 13.52
N THR A 92 -2.03 -5.92 12.30
CA THR A 92 -2.42 -5.22 11.07
C THR A 92 -2.90 -6.23 10.04
N LYS A 93 -3.34 -5.72 8.91
CA LYS A 93 -3.68 -6.56 7.76
C LYS A 93 -2.46 -6.97 6.93
N PHE A 94 -1.27 -6.56 7.35
CA PHE A 94 -0.05 -6.76 6.58
C PHE A 94 0.96 -7.53 7.41
N ILE A 95 1.47 -8.61 6.85
CA ILE A 95 2.46 -9.46 7.53
C ILE A 95 3.65 -9.64 6.60
N SER A 96 4.84 -9.25 7.07
CA SER A 96 6.07 -9.60 6.35
C SER A 96 6.37 -11.08 6.58
N ILE A 97 6.42 -11.83 5.48
CA ILE A 97 6.69 -13.27 5.53
C ILE A 97 8.15 -13.60 5.25
N VAL A 98 8.97 -12.60 5.01
CA VAL A 98 10.43 -12.73 4.92
C VAL A 98 11.07 -11.65 5.76
N PRO A 99 12.23 -11.93 6.39
CA PRO A 99 12.95 -10.91 7.13
C PRO A 99 13.71 -9.97 6.18
N ALA A 100 14.05 -8.78 6.67
CA ALA A 100 14.95 -7.86 5.99
C ALA A 100 16.22 -7.72 6.80
N ASP A 101 17.37 -7.85 6.15
CA ASP A 101 18.67 -7.72 6.80
C ASP A 101 19.10 -6.26 6.94
N GLU A 102 18.64 -5.40 6.03
CA GLU A 102 18.98 -3.99 6.01
C GLU A 102 17.86 -3.15 5.41
N ALA A 103 17.98 -1.84 5.53
CA ALA A 103 17.03 -0.91 4.92
C ALA A 103 17.01 -1.07 3.40
N ASN A 104 15.83 -0.87 2.82
CA ASN A 104 15.55 -0.98 1.38
C ASN A 104 15.60 -2.40 0.81
N ASP A 105 15.78 -3.43 1.64
CA ASP A 105 15.58 -4.81 1.20
C ASP A 105 14.13 -5.00 0.76
N ILE A 106 13.97 -5.75 -0.33
CA ILE A 106 12.62 -6.13 -0.79
C ILE A 106 12.08 -7.21 0.12
N ILE A 107 10.88 -7.01 0.64
CA ILE A 107 10.17 -7.98 1.45
C ILE A 107 8.89 -8.40 0.77
N GLN A 108 8.43 -9.59 1.10
CA GLN A 108 7.12 -10.07 0.69
C GLN A 108 6.13 -9.86 1.82
N VAL A 109 5.03 -9.19 1.53
CA VAL A 109 4.00 -8.86 2.50
C VAL A 109 2.73 -9.58 2.14
N LEU A 110 2.24 -10.40 3.07
CA LEU A 110 0.93 -11.04 2.95
C LEU A 110 -0.13 -10.03 3.39
N VAL A 111 -1.07 -9.77 2.51
CA VAL A 111 -2.25 -8.94 2.80
C VAL A 111 -3.42 -9.87 3.05
N ARG A 112 -4.15 -9.64 4.12
CA ARG A 112 -5.27 -10.50 4.50
C ARG A 112 -6.53 -9.71 4.87
#